data_a4652a83aac501f54ac1534825e5d321
#
_entry.id   a4652a83aac501f54ac1534825e5d321
#
_cell.length_a   1.000
_cell.length_b   1.000
_cell.length_c   1.000
_cell.angle_alpha   90.00
_cell.angle_beta   90.00
_cell.angle_gamma   90.00
#
_symmetry.space_group_name_H-M   'P 1'
#
loop_
_entity.id
_entity.type
_entity.pdbx_description
1 polymer ?
#
loop_
_entity_poly.entity_id
_entity_poly.type
_entity_poly.pdbx_seq_one_letter_code
_entity_poly.pdbx_strand_id
1 'polypeptide(L)'
;MARTAMTRAKRGPQRDTGTEAMLKPVLEAVVKQANIDKALVEDVVIGNVLCGGAGSSNARMALYMAGYPDTTCVQGINRLCSSGLQAVATVANAIRAGQIQIGIGGGVESMSNYTMTDSIKPELLSEEVYSTEKASHCLMPMGITSENVAKEFGVSRQEQDELAESSHKKAAHA
;
A
#
# COMPACT_ATOMS: atom_id res chain seq x y z
N MET A 1 -5.04 -1.92 15.90
CA MET A 1 -4.81 -2.12 14.45
C MET A 1 -6.13 -2.45 13.79
N ALA A 2 -6.45 -1.80 12.68
CA ALA A 2 -7.70 -2.01 11.93
C ALA A 2 -7.41 -2.25 10.44
N ARG A 3 -8.26 -3.01 9.76
CA ARG A 3 -8.21 -3.23 8.31
C ARG A 3 -9.59 -3.52 7.73
N THR A 4 -9.75 -3.28 6.45
CA THR A 4 -10.87 -3.81 5.66
C THR A 4 -10.62 -5.25 5.24
N ALA A 5 -11.64 -5.94 4.76
CA ALA A 5 -11.46 -7.20 4.04
C ALA A 5 -10.64 -6.96 2.76
N MET A 6 -9.80 -7.92 2.39
CA MET A 6 -9.19 -7.97 1.07
C MET A 6 -10.17 -8.66 0.12
N THR A 7 -10.50 -8.00 -0.98
CA THR A 7 -11.45 -8.51 -1.95
C THR A 7 -10.80 -8.68 -3.32
N ARG A 8 -11.37 -9.54 -4.15
CA ARG A 8 -10.85 -9.79 -5.49
C ARG A 8 -10.95 -8.53 -6.35
N ALA A 9 -9.83 -8.10 -6.89
CA ALA A 9 -9.77 -6.96 -7.81
C ALA A 9 -10.71 -7.15 -9.01
N LYS A 10 -11.36 -6.08 -9.46
CA LYS A 10 -12.28 -6.01 -10.61
C LYS A 10 -13.56 -6.86 -10.49
N ARG A 11 -13.67 -7.76 -9.53
CA ARG A 11 -14.79 -8.70 -9.37
C ARG A 11 -15.36 -8.78 -7.95
N GLY A 12 -14.61 -8.34 -6.95
CA GLY A 12 -15.05 -8.35 -5.54
C GLY A 12 -16.01 -7.21 -5.21
N PRO A 13 -16.61 -7.22 -4.01
CA PRO A 13 -17.58 -6.21 -3.60
C PRO A 13 -17.03 -4.79 -3.51
N GLN A 14 -15.71 -4.63 -3.39
CA GLN A 14 -15.04 -3.31 -3.35
C GLN A 14 -14.54 -2.82 -4.72
N ARG A 15 -14.90 -3.49 -5.82
CA ARG A 15 -14.39 -3.14 -7.16
C ARG A 15 -14.67 -1.70 -7.59
N ASP A 16 -15.80 -1.15 -7.14
CA ASP A 16 -16.28 0.19 -7.50
C ASP A 16 -16.06 1.20 -6.36
N THR A 17 -15.30 0.82 -5.31
CA THR A 17 -15.03 1.65 -4.14
C THR A 17 -13.73 2.42 -4.32
N GLY A 18 -13.77 3.75 -4.14
CA GLY A 18 -12.59 4.60 -4.16
C GLY A 18 -11.67 4.36 -2.96
N THR A 19 -10.39 4.64 -3.12
CA THR A 19 -9.39 4.42 -2.05
C THR A 19 -9.67 5.27 -0.80
N GLU A 20 -10.22 6.48 -0.96
CA GLU A 20 -10.63 7.36 0.13
C GLU A 20 -11.80 6.75 0.93
N ALA A 21 -12.75 6.12 0.23
CA ALA A 21 -13.88 5.46 0.86
C ALA A 21 -13.49 4.16 1.58
N MET A 22 -12.48 3.43 1.06
CA MET A 22 -11.89 2.27 1.75
C MET A 22 -11.12 2.67 3.00
N LEU A 23 -10.40 3.79 2.96
CA LEU A 23 -9.52 4.26 4.03
C LEU A 23 -10.32 4.87 5.20
N LYS A 24 -11.41 5.60 4.91
CA LYS A 24 -12.26 6.25 5.92
C LYS A 24 -12.60 5.35 7.12
N PRO A 25 -13.24 4.18 6.95
CA PRO A 25 -13.63 3.35 8.09
C PRO A 25 -12.43 2.81 8.89
N VAL A 26 -11.28 2.65 8.26
CA VAL A 26 -10.05 2.21 8.95
C VAL A 26 -9.51 3.33 9.85
N LEU A 27 -9.52 4.58 9.36
CA LEU A 27 -9.13 5.75 10.13
C LEU A 27 -10.06 5.99 11.33
N GLU A 28 -11.38 5.79 11.17
CA GLU A 28 -12.34 5.86 12.27
C GLU A 28 -12.12 4.74 13.29
N ALA A 29 -11.92 3.52 12.80
CA ALA A 29 -11.77 2.34 13.67
C ALA A 29 -10.49 2.38 14.51
N VAL A 30 -9.36 2.85 13.97
CA VAL A 30 -8.07 2.81 14.66
C VAL A 30 -8.07 3.75 15.89
N VAL A 31 -8.61 4.96 15.79
CA VAL A 31 -8.69 5.89 16.93
C VAL A 31 -9.74 5.45 17.95
N LYS A 32 -10.84 4.87 17.48
CA LYS A 32 -11.85 4.26 18.37
C LYS A 32 -11.27 3.10 19.18
N GLN A 33 -10.51 2.21 18.54
CA GLN A 33 -9.83 1.09 19.23
C GLN A 33 -8.76 1.57 20.21
N ALA A 34 -8.06 2.65 19.87
CA ALA A 34 -7.05 3.26 20.74
C ALA A 34 -7.68 4.11 21.87
N ASN A 35 -8.97 4.38 21.81
CA ASN A 35 -9.70 5.25 22.73
C ASN A 35 -9.07 6.65 22.86
N ILE A 36 -8.71 7.25 21.72
CA ILE A 36 -8.14 8.61 21.66
C ILE A 36 -9.02 9.54 20.82
N ASP A 37 -8.93 10.83 21.09
CA ASP A 37 -9.55 11.85 20.25
C ASP A 37 -8.76 12.00 18.94
N LYS A 38 -9.48 12.14 17.82
CA LYS A 38 -8.91 12.41 16.51
C LYS A 38 -8.09 13.69 16.49
N ALA A 39 -8.45 14.69 17.28
CA ALA A 39 -7.73 15.95 17.41
C ALA A 39 -6.30 15.79 17.97
N LEU A 40 -6.00 14.68 18.62
CA LEU A 40 -4.65 14.37 19.12
C LEU A 40 -3.74 13.75 18.07
N VAL A 41 -4.27 13.36 16.92
CA VAL A 41 -3.47 12.79 15.84
C VAL A 41 -2.83 13.91 15.04
N GLU A 42 -1.50 13.97 15.10
CA GLU A 42 -0.70 15.04 14.50
C GLU A 42 -0.33 14.75 13.04
N ASP A 43 -0.04 13.49 12.70
CA ASP A 43 0.34 13.11 11.34
C ASP A 43 -0.20 11.73 10.96
N VAL A 44 -0.56 11.58 9.68
CA VAL A 44 -1.04 10.34 9.07
C VAL A 44 -0.22 10.04 7.83
N VAL A 45 0.47 8.92 7.81
CA VAL A 45 1.29 8.47 6.67
C VAL A 45 0.62 7.26 6.01
N ILE A 46 0.27 7.40 4.73
CA ILE A 46 -0.44 6.38 3.96
C ILE A 46 0.42 5.88 2.81
N GLY A 47 0.74 4.59 2.84
CA GLY A 47 1.38 3.89 1.73
C GLY A 47 0.39 3.64 0.60
N ASN A 48 0.77 4.03 -0.62
CA ASN A 48 0.04 3.73 -1.84
C ASN A 48 0.99 3.70 -3.03
N VAL A 49 0.80 2.77 -3.95
CA VAL A 49 1.69 2.57 -5.10
C VAL A 49 1.09 3.09 -6.39
N LEU A 50 -0.17 2.79 -6.65
CA LEU A 50 -0.78 2.91 -7.98
C LEU A 50 -1.49 4.25 -8.21
N CYS A 51 -1.96 4.91 -7.14
CA CYS A 51 -2.58 6.23 -7.28
C CYS A 51 -1.53 7.29 -7.60
N GLY A 52 -1.86 8.26 -8.43
CA GLY A 52 -1.03 9.43 -8.68
C GLY A 52 -0.65 10.14 -7.39
N GLY A 53 0.61 10.60 -7.27
CA GLY A 53 1.12 11.28 -6.08
C GLY A 53 1.07 10.43 -4.80
N ALA A 54 1.26 9.11 -4.93
CA ALA A 54 1.14 8.16 -3.82
C ALA A 54 -0.19 8.26 -3.06
N GLY A 55 -1.26 8.65 -3.74
CA GLY A 55 -2.58 8.75 -3.14
C GLY A 55 -2.74 9.84 -2.06
N SER A 56 -1.85 10.84 -2.01
CA SER A 56 -1.88 11.87 -0.96
C SER A 56 -3.20 12.62 -0.90
N SER A 57 -3.77 13.00 -2.07
CA SER A 57 -5.08 13.68 -2.12
C SER A 57 -6.22 12.78 -1.66
N ASN A 58 -6.19 11.49 -2.03
CA ASN A 58 -7.19 10.52 -1.57
C ASN A 58 -7.12 10.32 -0.05
N ALA A 59 -5.91 10.25 0.49
CA ALA A 59 -5.69 10.15 1.94
C ALA A 59 -6.21 11.40 2.67
N ARG A 60 -5.98 12.61 2.14
CA ARG A 60 -6.53 13.85 2.71
C ARG A 60 -8.05 13.86 2.69
N MET A 61 -8.68 13.47 1.57
CA MET A 61 -10.14 13.36 1.50
C MET A 61 -10.67 12.35 2.51
N ALA A 62 -10.03 11.19 2.66
CA ALA A 62 -10.41 10.17 3.63
C ALA A 62 -10.35 10.69 5.08
N LEU A 63 -9.32 11.49 5.42
CA LEU A 63 -9.20 12.13 6.73
C LEU A 63 -10.39 13.03 7.03
N TYR A 64 -10.74 13.92 6.11
CA TYR A 64 -11.90 14.80 6.27
C TYR A 64 -13.22 14.02 6.37
N MET A 65 -13.41 13.01 5.51
CA MET A 65 -14.57 12.12 5.57
C MET A 65 -14.66 11.36 6.90
N ALA A 66 -13.52 11.07 7.53
CA ALA A 66 -13.45 10.43 8.84
C ALA A 66 -13.55 11.43 10.02
N GLY A 67 -13.67 12.73 9.74
CA GLY A 67 -13.87 13.77 10.75
C GLY A 67 -12.62 14.14 11.53
N TYR A 68 -11.44 14.06 10.91
CA TYR A 68 -10.20 14.61 11.48
C TYR A 68 -10.13 16.11 11.25
N PRO A 69 -9.50 16.88 12.17
CA PRO A 69 -9.35 18.33 12.02
C PRO A 69 -8.33 18.70 10.94
N ASP A 70 -8.39 19.96 10.50
CA ASP A 70 -7.45 20.53 9.52
C ASP A 70 -5.99 20.52 10.00
N THR A 71 -5.80 20.50 11.32
CA THR A 71 -4.47 20.47 11.95
C THR A 71 -3.76 19.12 11.81
N THR A 72 -4.47 18.03 11.51
CA THR A 72 -3.85 16.73 11.26
C THR A 72 -3.16 16.75 9.90
N CYS A 73 -1.85 16.57 9.89
CA CYS A 73 -1.06 16.43 8.66
C CYS A 73 -1.33 15.09 7.98
N VAL A 74 -1.10 15.02 6.67
CA VAL A 74 -1.15 13.75 5.92
C VAL A 74 -0.13 13.74 4.79
N GLN A 75 0.50 12.61 4.59
CA GLN A 75 1.34 12.37 3.43
C GLN A 75 1.07 10.98 2.83
N GLY A 76 1.18 10.89 1.51
CA GLY A 76 1.28 9.63 0.78
C GLY A 76 2.75 9.24 0.60
N ILE A 77 3.05 7.96 0.71
CA ILE A 77 4.40 7.45 0.52
C ILE A 77 4.39 6.26 -0.45
N ASN A 78 5.33 6.26 -1.39
CA ASN A 78 5.53 5.16 -2.32
C ASN A 78 6.97 4.63 -2.19
N ARG A 79 7.08 3.41 -1.68
CA ARG A 79 8.28 2.57 -1.70
C ARG A 79 7.91 1.21 -2.27
N LEU A 80 7.18 1.22 -3.38
CA LEU A 80 6.63 0.04 -4.04
C LEU A 80 5.91 -0.88 -3.04
N CYS A 81 6.06 -2.19 -3.14
CA CYS A 81 5.37 -3.16 -2.28
C CYS A 81 5.63 -3.00 -0.76
N SER A 82 6.67 -2.25 -0.36
CA SER A 82 6.96 -1.95 1.05
C SER A 82 6.37 -0.63 1.57
N SER A 83 5.51 0.04 0.80
CA SER A 83 4.97 1.36 1.16
C SER A 83 4.25 1.38 2.50
N GLY A 84 3.45 0.35 2.79
CA GLY A 84 2.73 0.24 4.08
C GLY A 84 3.67 0.09 5.26
N LEU A 85 4.70 -0.75 5.17
CA LEU A 85 5.74 -0.87 6.19
C LEU A 85 6.52 0.44 6.36
N GLN A 86 6.86 1.09 5.24
CA GLN A 86 7.55 2.37 5.27
C GLN A 86 6.72 3.46 5.95
N ALA A 87 5.41 3.49 5.72
CA ALA A 87 4.50 4.43 6.40
C ALA A 87 4.57 4.27 7.93
N VAL A 88 4.50 3.05 8.43
CA VAL A 88 4.63 2.76 9.87
C VAL A 88 6.01 3.16 10.40
N ALA A 89 7.08 2.83 9.67
CA ALA A 89 8.44 3.18 10.06
C ALA A 89 8.65 4.69 10.09
N THR A 90 8.06 5.44 9.15
CA THR A 90 8.13 6.91 9.11
C THR A 90 7.48 7.52 10.34
N VAL A 91 6.28 7.11 10.70
CA VAL A 91 5.58 7.57 11.92
C VAL A 91 6.38 7.21 13.18
N ALA A 92 6.87 5.97 13.27
CA ALA A 92 7.65 5.52 14.42
C ALA A 92 8.95 6.36 14.60
N ASN A 93 9.61 6.71 13.50
CA ASN A 93 10.81 7.54 13.53
C ASN A 93 10.49 9.00 13.91
N ALA A 94 9.38 9.55 13.43
CA ALA A 94 8.93 10.90 13.82
C ALA A 94 8.64 10.99 15.33
N ILE A 95 8.00 9.96 15.91
CA ILE A 95 7.75 9.84 17.34
C ILE A 95 9.08 9.74 18.11
N ARG A 96 10.01 8.86 17.67
CA ARG A 96 11.33 8.71 18.30
C ARG A 96 12.15 9.99 18.28
N ALA A 97 12.03 10.77 17.21
CA ALA A 97 12.71 12.06 17.06
C ALA A 97 12.02 13.20 17.83
N GLY A 98 10.89 12.96 18.48
CA GLY A 98 10.14 13.98 19.20
C GLY A 98 9.43 15.00 18.29
N GLN A 99 9.26 14.70 17.01
CA GLN A 99 8.57 15.57 16.05
C GLN A 99 7.06 15.55 16.26
N ILE A 100 6.51 14.39 16.58
CA ILE A 100 5.09 14.17 16.89
C ILE A 100 4.98 13.22 18.10
N GLN A 101 3.83 13.25 18.77
CA GLN A 101 3.53 12.34 19.86
C GLN A 101 2.61 11.21 19.40
N ILE A 102 1.63 11.53 18.56
CA ILE A 102 0.63 10.58 18.07
C ILE A 102 0.52 10.68 16.56
N GLY A 103 0.71 9.54 15.88
CA GLY A 103 0.57 9.44 14.45
C GLY A 103 -0.03 8.11 14.01
N ILE A 104 -0.52 8.05 12.78
CA ILE A 104 -1.08 6.85 12.15
C ILE A 104 -0.25 6.48 10.94
N GLY A 105 0.27 5.25 10.90
CA GLY A 105 0.90 4.67 9.73
C GLY A 105 0.05 3.55 9.15
N GLY A 106 -0.21 3.58 7.85
CA GLY A 106 -1.04 2.57 7.19
C GLY A 106 -0.87 2.55 5.68
N GLY A 107 -1.82 1.97 4.98
CA GLY A 107 -1.82 1.94 3.52
C GLY A 107 -3.19 1.60 2.95
N VAL A 108 -3.39 1.94 1.70
CA VAL A 108 -4.58 1.60 0.92
C VAL A 108 -4.19 1.35 -0.52
N GLU A 109 -4.80 0.35 -1.16
CA GLU A 109 -4.60 0.08 -2.58
C GLU A 109 -5.88 -0.41 -3.23
N SER A 110 -6.14 0.02 -4.45
CA SER A 110 -7.24 -0.50 -5.27
C SER A 110 -6.73 -0.91 -6.65
N MET A 111 -6.48 -2.19 -6.82
CA MET A 111 -6.13 -2.76 -8.12
C MET A 111 -7.35 -2.95 -9.04
N SER A 112 -8.55 -2.55 -8.59
CA SER A 112 -9.74 -2.43 -9.44
C SER A 112 -9.73 -1.13 -10.24
N ASN A 113 -9.37 -0.02 -9.57
CA ASN A 113 -9.44 1.34 -10.13
C ASN A 113 -8.11 1.77 -10.78
N TYR A 114 -7.00 1.19 -10.34
CA TYR A 114 -5.66 1.49 -10.84
C TYR A 114 -4.95 0.20 -11.25
N THR A 115 -4.15 0.26 -12.30
CA THR A 115 -3.38 -0.90 -12.79
C THR A 115 -1.89 -0.70 -12.57
N MET A 116 -1.13 -1.79 -12.51
CA MET A 116 0.33 -1.71 -12.36
C MET A 116 0.99 -1.03 -13.56
N THR A 117 0.35 -1.06 -14.73
CA THR A 117 0.83 -0.40 -15.96
C THR A 117 0.66 1.11 -15.92
N ASP A 118 -0.18 1.65 -15.03
CA ASP A 118 -0.39 3.09 -14.92
C ASP A 118 0.77 3.81 -14.20
N SER A 119 1.58 3.07 -13.46
CA SER A 119 2.70 3.62 -12.67
C SER A 119 3.96 3.92 -13.49
N ILE A 120 4.14 3.24 -14.62
CA ILE A 120 5.27 3.45 -15.53
C ILE A 120 4.73 3.63 -16.95
N LYS A 121 5.15 4.71 -17.61
CA LYS A 121 4.83 4.99 -19.02
C LYS A 121 6.07 4.73 -19.86
N PRO A 122 6.18 3.58 -20.51
CA PRO A 122 7.37 3.20 -21.26
C PRO A 122 7.75 4.24 -22.32
N GLU A 123 6.77 4.87 -22.93
CA GLU A 123 6.94 5.91 -23.97
C GLU A 123 7.59 7.20 -23.46
N LEU A 124 7.68 7.39 -22.14
CA LEU A 124 8.34 8.55 -21.52
C LEU A 124 9.73 8.21 -20.96
N LEU A 125 10.16 6.95 -21.03
CA LEU A 125 11.48 6.54 -20.59
C LEU A 125 12.54 6.88 -21.63
N SER A 126 13.72 7.31 -21.17
CA SER A 126 14.86 7.51 -22.05
C SER A 126 15.42 6.17 -22.56
N GLU A 127 16.03 6.17 -23.74
CA GLU A 127 16.69 4.98 -24.29
C GLU A 127 17.81 4.45 -23.37
N GLU A 128 18.42 5.32 -22.57
CA GLU A 128 19.45 4.97 -21.61
C GLU A 128 18.97 3.98 -20.54
N VAL A 129 17.67 4.02 -20.19
CA VAL A 129 17.06 3.04 -19.26
C VAL A 129 17.21 1.62 -19.82
N TYR A 130 16.99 1.44 -21.11
CA TYR A 130 17.04 0.14 -21.77
C TYR A 130 18.46 -0.35 -22.01
N SER A 131 19.40 0.57 -22.17
CA SER A 131 20.83 0.25 -22.37
C SER A 131 21.61 0.07 -21.07
N THR A 132 21.04 0.53 -19.93
CA THR A 132 21.65 0.36 -18.61
C THR A 132 21.08 -0.88 -17.93
N GLU A 133 21.87 -1.92 -17.74
CA GLU A 133 21.47 -3.23 -17.22
C GLU A 133 20.60 -3.13 -15.96
N LYS A 134 21.08 -2.46 -14.91
CA LYS A 134 20.34 -2.34 -13.64
C LYS A 134 19.07 -1.52 -13.75
N ALA A 135 19.04 -0.51 -14.62
CA ALA A 135 17.85 0.29 -14.85
C ALA A 135 16.78 -0.51 -15.60
N SER A 136 17.17 -1.27 -16.63
CA SER A 136 16.27 -2.14 -17.38
C SER A 136 15.64 -3.24 -16.50
N HIS A 137 16.37 -3.73 -15.50
CA HIS A 137 15.84 -4.70 -14.53
C HIS A 137 14.65 -4.14 -13.71
N CYS A 138 14.53 -2.82 -13.56
CA CYS A 138 13.36 -2.20 -12.91
C CYS A 138 12.05 -2.40 -13.70
N LEU A 139 12.14 -2.75 -14.98
CA LEU A 139 11.02 -3.04 -15.85
C LEU A 139 10.67 -4.55 -15.90
N MET A 140 11.46 -5.38 -15.23
CA MET A 140 11.26 -6.83 -15.22
C MET A 140 9.94 -7.20 -14.53
N PRO A 141 9.08 -8.02 -15.15
CA PRO A 141 7.88 -8.52 -14.51
C PRO A 141 8.19 -9.33 -13.25
N MET A 142 7.39 -9.16 -12.20
CA MET A 142 7.59 -9.86 -10.92
C MET A 142 7.56 -11.39 -11.05
N GLY A 143 6.82 -11.95 -12.02
CA GLY A 143 6.85 -13.38 -12.32
C GLY A 143 8.26 -13.87 -12.71
N ILE A 144 8.98 -13.12 -13.54
CA ILE A 144 10.37 -13.45 -13.93
C ILE A 144 11.30 -13.32 -12.72
N THR A 145 11.14 -12.28 -11.90
CA THR A 145 11.90 -12.14 -10.65
C THR A 145 11.68 -13.34 -9.73
N SER A 146 10.45 -13.80 -9.61
CA SER A 146 10.09 -14.99 -8.80
C SER A 146 10.76 -16.26 -9.32
N GLU A 147 10.77 -16.48 -10.64
CA GLU A 147 11.48 -17.61 -11.26
C GLU A 147 12.99 -17.55 -11.01
N ASN A 148 13.59 -16.34 -11.11
CA ASN A 148 15.02 -16.15 -10.81
C ASN A 148 15.34 -16.51 -9.34
N VAL A 149 14.50 -16.06 -8.39
CA VAL A 149 14.65 -16.39 -6.97
C VAL A 149 14.51 -17.90 -6.75
N ALA A 150 13.48 -18.52 -7.33
CA ALA A 150 13.28 -19.96 -7.20
C ALA A 150 14.48 -20.76 -7.70
N LYS A 151 15.06 -20.35 -8.83
CA LYS A 151 16.27 -20.97 -9.40
C LYS A 151 17.50 -20.77 -8.51
N GLU A 152 17.72 -19.55 -8.02
CA GLU A 152 18.90 -19.20 -7.22
C GLU A 152 18.88 -19.89 -5.84
N PHE A 153 17.73 -19.94 -5.18
CA PHE A 153 17.58 -20.51 -3.85
C PHE A 153 17.07 -21.96 -3.83
N GLY A 154 16.91 -22.59 -4.99
CA GLY A 154 16.53 -23.98 -5.11
C GLY A 154 15.09 -24.29 -4.66
N VAL A 155 14.17 -23.33 -4.80
CA VAL A 155 12.74 -23.52 -4.46
C VAL A 155 12.09 -24.39 -5.53
N SER A 156 11.66 -25.59 -5.16
CA SER A 156 11.06 -26.55 -6.08
C SER A 156 9.66 -26.15 -6.53
N ARG A 157 9.23 -26.66 -7.66
CA ARG A 157 7.85 -26.49 -8.14
C ARG A 157 6.83 -27.03 -7.14
N GLN A 158 7.14 -28.14 -6.47
CA GLN A 158 6.25 -28.74 -5.48
C GLN A 158 6.01 -27.79 -4.30
N GLU A 159 7.07 -27.18 -3.73
CA GLU A 159 6.93 -26.21 -2.64
C GLU A 159 6.10 -24.99 -3.05
N GLN A 160 6.27 -24.52 -4.29
CA GLN A 160 5.46 -23.42 -4.84
C GLN A 160 3.98 -23.79 -4.94
N ASP A 161 3.68 -24.99 -5.43
CA ASP A 161 2.30 -25.48 -5.58
C ASP A 161 1.64 -25.74 -4.21
N GLU A 162 2.36 -26.28 -3.24
CA GLU A 162 1.90 -26.48 -1.85
C GLU A 162 1.54 -25.13 -1.19
N LEU A 163 2.39 -24.10 -1.37
CA LEU A 163 2.12 -22.76 -0.87
C LEU A 163 0.87 -22.16 -1.54
N ALA A 164 0.74 -22.31 -2.85
CA ALA A 164 -0.41 -21.81 -3.61
C ALA A 164 -1.71 -22.49 -3.15
N GLU A 165 -1.72 -23.81 -3.02
CA GLU A 165 -2.86 -24.58 -2.52
C GLU A 165 -3.27 -24.13 -1.09
N SER A 166 -2.31 -24.03 -0.19
CA SER A 166 -2.53 -23.56 1.18
C SER A 166 -3.13 -22.14 1.20
N SER A 167 -2.60 -21.23 0.39
CA SER A 167 -3.10 -19.86 0.26
C SER A 167 -4.55 -19.82 -0.25
N HIS A 168 -4.87 -20.60 -1.26
CA HIS A 168 -6.24 -20.71 -1.79
C HIS A 168 -7.23 -21.26 -0.76
N LYS A 169 -6.84 -22.32 -0.03
CA LYS A 169 -7.67 -22.90 1.04
C LYS A 169 -7.97 -21.89 2.15
N LYS A 170 -6.95 -21.13 2.58
CA LYS A 170 -7.10 -20.08 3.60
C LYS A 170 -8.02 -18.96 3.12
N ALA A 171 -7.88 -18.52 1.87
CA ALA A 171 -8.73 -17.47 1.30
C ALA A 171 -10.18 -17.93 1.10
N ALA A 172 -10.41 -19.19 0.82
CA ALA A 172 -11.77 -19.75 0.70
C ALA A 172 -12.45 -19.93 2.07
N HIS A 173 -11.67 -20.11 3.15
CA HIS A 173 -12.18 -20.23 4.51
C HIS A 173 -12.50 -18.88 5.15
N ALA A 174 -11.81 -17.80 4.77
CA ALA A 174 -11.96 -16.46 5.32
C ALA A 174 -13.20 -15.74 4.78
#